data_e46914b6007868109a8d0055da3b656b
#
_entry.id   e46914b6007868109a8d0055da3b656b
#
_cell.length_a   1.000
_cell.length_b   1.000
_cell.length_c   1.000
_cell.angle_alpha   90.00
_cell.angle_beta   90.00
_cell.angle_gamma   90.00
#
_symmetry.space_group_name_H-M   'P 1'
#
loop_
_entity.id
_entity.type
_entity.pdbx_description
1 polymer ?
#
loop_
_entity_poly.entity_id
_entity_poly.type
_entity_poly.pdbx_seq_one_letter_code
_entity_poly.pdbx_strand_id
1 'polypeptide(L)'
;IIGRSDLTKSQYLYIDVFIRNIEEKGFNVLPVFTSQKPGHHEEQVIERFFISCDSLPRVSALLNLGCWYNTRPEERVVLEKLGVPVINGIILSTNQKDWEKSLVGIDIYNRSNLVAIPELAGYIEPSVAVVFDDFDHNIRIKNMIGYQMETLLGRIKNIHNLQTKPNREKKVALIYYSYPPGKENIGASYLNVLPQSILSILQRMRQEGYDTGGQPIDRAAIFNRVMDYGRNIGSWAPAEVDKLVRKGDPVLVPMEVYKEWYDKLSLKIRTEMENKWGKPEESELMVWKDSSGKSYFVIPVVKYGNIILTPQPPRGWEDNAKSLYHDPLVPPPHQYLAYYLFLKYGFHADALVHIGTHGTHEWLPGKEAGLGPDDYPEALIMDVPNIYPYIVDNVGEGLQAKRRGQAVIIDHMTPPFDKASLNPELRDLKSGISKYYDQKSKSPISSMAQFRDLVLRIKTLGLDKDLKLDTITDQNLEDIDDYLKEIEENKTPFGLHTFGVSPDEAYTKATTEAIVSMQKDLMGKDLELFREQVQKNIAKSGKEELDAFIRALNGK
;
A
#
# COMPACT_ATOMS: atom_id res chain seq x y z
N ILE A 1 1.94 18.12 -19.19
CA ILE A 1 1.56 17.82 -20.57
C ILE A 1 0.05 17.94 -20.71
N ILE A 2 -0.42 18.51 -21.79
CA ILE A 2 -1.84 18.74 -22.10
C ILE A 2 -2.17 18.32 -23.53
N GLY A 3 -3.44 17.98 -23.78
CA GLY A 3 -3.90 17.66 -25.12
C GLY A 3 -4.06 18.93 -26.00
N ARG A 4 -3.61 18.90 -27.25
CA ARG A 4 -3.77 20.00 -28.20
C ARG A 4 -5.26 20.39 -28.41
N SER A 5 -6.17 19.45 -28.23
CA SER A 5 -7.62 19.71 -28.36
C SER A 5 -8.12 20.81 -27.43
N ASP A 6 -7.49 20.98 -26.27
CA ASP A 6 -7.90 22.00 -25.31
C ASP A 6 -7.58 23.41 -25.78
N LEU A 7 -6.46 23.57 -26.47
CA LEU A 7 -6.09 24.86 -27.09
C LEU A 7 -7.00 25.17 -28.29
N THR A 8 -7.27 24.18 -29.15
CA THR A 8 -8.04 24.38 -30.37
C THR A 8 -9.55 24.57 -30.15
N LYS A 9 -10.07 24.09 -29.02
CA LYS A 9 -11.49 24.23 -28.64
C LYS A 9 -11.75 25.40 -27.68
N SER A 10 -10.78 26.28 -27.50
CA SER A 10 -10.86 27.42 -26.56
C SER A 10 -11.18 27.02 -25.11
N GLN A 11 -10.78 25.82 -24.69
CA GLN A 11 -10.95 25.30 -23.34
C GLN A 11 -9.65 25.37 -22.53
N TYR A 12 -8.90 26.46 -22.66
CA TYR A 12 -7.57 26.63 -22.06
C TYR A 12 -7.56 27.42 -20.76
N LEU A 13 -8.67 28.02 -20.38
CA LEU A 13 -8.71 28.88 -19.17
C LEU A 13 -8.28 28.13 -17.90
N TYR A 14 -8.65 26.87 -17.75
CA TYR A 14 -8.23 26.06 -16.63
C TYR A 14 -6.70 25.84 -16.62
N ILE A 15 -6.07 25.81 -17.78
CA ILE A 15 -4.61 25.66 -17.94
C ILE A 15 -3.90 26.91 -17.45
N ASP A 16 -4.39 28.09 -17.82
CA ASP A 16 -3.80 29.36 -17.36
C ASP A 16 -3.90 29.50 -15.83
N VAL A 17 -5.07 29.14 -15.28
CA VAL A 17 -5.27 29.11 -13.82
C VAL A 17 -4.29 28.15 -13.17
N PHE A 18 -4.10 26.97 -13.76
CA PHE A 18 -3.21 25.96 -13.23
C PHE A 18 -1.74 26.44 -13.25
N ILE A 19 -1.28 26.97 -14.38
CA ILE A 19 0.08 27.48 -14.51
C ILE A 19 0.34 28.56 -13.46
N ARG A 20 -0.55 29.55 -13.31
CA ARG A 20 -0.41 30.62 -12.32
C ARG A 20 -0.33 30.09 -10.89
N ASN A 21 -1.21 29.15 -10.53
CA ASN A 21 -1.19 28.57 -9.20
C ASN A 21 0.11 27.80 -8.91
N ILE A 22 0.68 27.11 -9.90
CA ILE A 22 1.98 26.44 -9.75
C ILE A 22 3.09 27.48 -9.55
N GLU A 23 3.10 28.54 -10.36
CA GLU A 23 4.08 29.64 -10.25
C GLU A 23 3.97 30.40 -8.92
N GLU A 24 2.78 30.67 -8.43
CA GLU A 24 2.51 31.27 -7.11
C GLU A 24 3.05 30.42 -5.95
N LYS A 25 3.11 29.09 -6.13
CA LYS A 25 3.74 28.17 -5.15
C LYS A 25 5.27 28.10 -5.29
N GLY A 26 5.86 28.88 -6.20
CA GLY A 26 7.31 29.00 -6.38
C GLY A 26 7.92 27.95 -7.33
N PHE A 27 7.12 27.28 -8.14
CA PHE A 27 7.61 26.36 -9.16
C PHE A 27 7.74 27.04 -10.52
N ASN A 28 8.70 26.57 -11.32
CA ASN A 28 8.76 26.90 -12.74
C ASN A 28 7.93 25.89 -13.52
N VAL A 29 7.13 26.36 -14.47
CA VAL A 29 6.27 25.52 -15.30
C VAL A 29 6.79 25.49 -16.73
N LEU A 30 6.88 24.29 -17.29
CA LEU A 30 7.16 24.09 -18.71
C LEU A 30 5.90 23.46 -19.37
N PRO A 31 4.95 24.28 -19.85
CA PRO A 31 3.74 23.77 -20.46
C PRO A 31 4.03 23.28 -21.88
N VAL A 32 3.68 22.05 -22.17
CA VAL A 32 3.79 21.45 -23.51
C VAL A 32 2.49 20.72 -23.85
N PHE A 33 2.20 20.65 -25.15
CA PHE A 33 1.05 19.91 -25.63
C PHE A 33 1.44 18.82 -26.62
N THR A 34 0.68 17.74 -26.61
CA THR A 34 0.83 16.59 -27.49
C THR A 34 -0.33 16.47 -28.46
N SER A 35 -0.14 15.78 -29.55
CA SER A 35 -1.19 15.46 -30.52
C SER A 35 -0.87 14.13 -31.22
N GLN A 36 -1.87 13.56 -31.89
CA GLN A 36 -1.73 12.33 -32.69
C GLN A 36 -0.93 12.51 -34.00
N LYS A 37 -0.37 13.71 -34.26
CA LYS A 37 0.41 13.96 -35.46
C LYS A 37 1.87 13.50 -35.29
N PRO A 38 2.51 12.96 -36.34
CA PRO A 38 3.94 12.65 -36.30
C PRO A 38 4.76 13.85 -35.83
N GLY A 39 5.75 13.63 -34.97
CA GLY A 39 6.59 14.67 -34.37
C GLY A 39 5.95 15.36 -33.15
N HIS A 40 4.70 15.02 -32.78
CA HIS A 40 3.95 15.58 -31.64
C HIS A 40 3.42 14.49 -30.70
N HIS A 41 3.83 13.25 -30.87
CA HIS A 41 3.54 12.18 -29.94
C HIS A 41 4.23 12.41 -28.60
N GLU A 42 3.71 11.82 -27.56
CA GLU A 42 4.13 12.08 -26.19
C GLU A 42 5.63 11.80 -25.98
N GLU A 43 6.13 10.66 -26.45
CA GLU A 43 7.56 10.30 -26.36
C GLU A 43 8.47 11.33 -27.03
N GLN A 44 8.09 11.82 -28.19
CA GLN A 44 8.86 12.81 -28.93
C GLN A 44 8.88 14.18 -28.25
N VAL A 45 7.74 14.55 -27.65
CA VAL A 45 7.60 15.79 -26.87
C VAL A 45 8.41 15.71 -25.58
N ILE A 46 8.36 14.58 -24.88
CA ILE A 46 9.14 14.36 -23.65
C ILE A 46 10.64 14.43 -23.98
N GLU A 47 11.09 13.69 -24.97
CA GLU A 47 12.52 13.67 -25.34
C GLU A 47 13.02 15.07 -25.73
N ARG A 48 12.23 15.81 -26.49
CA ARG A 48 12.64 17.14 -27.00
C ARG A 48 12.66 18.22 -25.93
N PHE A 49 11.69 18.24 -25.02
CA PHE A 49 11.48 19.37 -24.12
C PHE A 49 11.89 19.09 -22.68
N PHE A 50 11.77 17.85 -22.21
CA PHE A 50 12.02 17.50 -20.81
C PHE A 50 13.37 16.84 -20.55
N ILE A 51 14.07 16.39 -21.61
CA ILE A 51 15.41 15.82 -21.51
C ILE A 51 16.41 16.78 -22.16
N SER A 52 17.52 17.04 -21.47
CA SER A 52 18.62 17.87 -21.99
C SER A 52 19.49 17.10 -22.98
N CYS A 53 20.38 17.81 -23.70
CA CYS A 53 21.38 17.20 -24.58
C CYS A 53 22.28 16.19 -23.85
N ASP A 54 22.54 16.44 -22.56
CA ASP A 54 23.34 15.56 -21.69
C ASP A 54 22.54 14.42 -21.08
N SER A 55 21.34 14.16 -21.60
CA SER A 55 20.40 13.13 -21.11
C SER A 55 19.97 13.30 -19.65
N LEU A 56 20.00 14.52 -19.14
CA LEU A 56 19.51 14.85 -17.79
C LEU A 56 18.08 15.39 -17.85
N PRO A 57 17.23 15.10 -16.84
CA PRO A 57 15.91 15.68 -16.77
C PRO A 57 15.97 17.20 -16.52
N ARG A 58 15.12 17.94 -17.22
CA ARG A 58 14.95 19.40 -17.02
C ARG A 58 13.87 19.74 -16.02
N VAL A 59 13.13 18.73 -15.58
CA VAL A 59 11.98 18.87 -14.67
C VAL A 59 12.14 17.91 -13.48
N SER A 60 11.55 18.25 -12.34
CA SER A 60 11.53 17.40 -11.15
C SER A 60 10.39 16.37 -11.16
N ALA A 61 9.30 16.68 -11.87
CA ALA A 61 8.18 15.80 -12.09
C ALA A 61 7.48 16.17 -13.40
N LEU A 62 6.78 15.21 -13.99
CA LEU A 62 5.94 15.42 -15.15
C LEU A 62 4.49 15.23 -14.72
N LEU A 63 3.64 16.26 -14.93
CA LEU A 63 2.20 16.14 -14.74
C LEU A 63 1.54 15.98 -16.09
N ASN A 64 0.81 14.88 -16.27
CA ASN A 64 0.02 14.65 -17.46
C ASN A 64 -1.46 14.96 -17.16
N LEU A 65 -2.03 15.93 -17.90
CA LEU A 65 -3.43 16.34 -17.78
C LEU A 65 -4.21 15.87 -19.01
N GLY A 66 -4.79 14.66 -18.91
CA GLY A 66 -5.76 14.17 -19.88
C GLY A 66 -5.22 13.94 -21.29
N CYS A 67 -3.94 13.65 -21.45
CA CYS A 67 -3.39 13.19 -22.72
C CYS A 67 -3.79 11.74 -22.99
N TRP A 68 -3.88 11.39 -24.28
CA TRP A 68 -4.13 10.01 -24.68
C TRP A 68 -2.89 9.17 -24.38
N TYR A 69 -3.09 8.22 -23.48
CA TYR A 69 -2.05 7.30 -23.08
C TYR A 69 -1.83 6.25 -24.18
N ASN A 70 -0.61 6.14 -24.65
CA ASN A 70 -0.18 5.05 -25.50
C ASN A 70 0.77 4.15 -24.69
N THR A 71 0.41 2.90 -24.53
CA THR A 71 1.27 1.88 -23.91
C THR A 71 2.33 1.37 -24.89
N ARG A 72 2.84 2.23 -25.77
CA ARG A 72 3.84 1.84 -26.76
C ARG A 72 5.19 1.60 -26.09
N PRO A 73 5.97 0.61 -26.55
CA PRO A 73 7.31 0.35 -26.00
C PRO A 73 8.22 1.59 -26.00
N GLU A 74 8.11 2.44 -27.02
CA GLU A 74 8.89 3.67 -27.19
C GLU A 74 8.63 4.68 -26.05
N GLU A 75 7.40 4.79 -25.59
CA GLU A 75 7.04 5.65 -24.44
C GLU A 75 7.74 5.22 -23.16
N ARG A 76 7.75 3.92 -22.88
CA ARG A 76 8.42 3.37 -21.70
C ARG A 76 9.91 3.72 -21.69
N VAL A 77 10.59 3.52 -22.81
CA VAL A 77 12.03 3.83 -22.95
C VAL A 77 12.30 5.30 -22.66
N VAL A 78 11.44 6.20 -23.13
CA VAL A 78 11.61 7.65 -22.93
C VAL A 78 11.30 8.04 -21.49
N LEU A 79 10.28 7.45 -20.86
CA LEU A 79 9.96 7.69 -19.44
C LEU A 79 11.06 7.17 -18.52
N GLU A 80 11.62 5.99 -18.80
CA GLU A 80 12.78 5.46 -18.07
C GLU A 80 14.00 6.39 -18.22
N LYS A 81 14.26 6.90 -19.44
CA LYS A 81 15.32 7.86 -19.70
C LYS A 81 15.08 9.20 -19.00
N LEU A 82 13.82 9.66 -18.90
CA LEU A 82 13.46 10.87 -18.19
C LEU A 82 13.76 10.73 -16.69
N GLY A 83 13.46 9.58 -16.09
CA GLY A 83 13.86 9.23 -14.72
C GLY A 83 13.27 10.12 -13.62
N VAL A 84 12.11 10.75 -13.86
CA VAL A 84 11.34 11.50 -12.85
C VAL A 84 9.91 10.98 -12.76
N PRO A 85 9.23 11.14 -11.63
CA PRO A 85 7.85 10.73 -11.47
C PRO A 85 6.92 11.35 -12.50
N VAL A 86 6.02 10.54 -13.05
CA VAL A 86 4.97 10.97 -13.97
C VAL A 86 3.63 10.85 -13.26
N ILE A 87 3.04 11.99 -12.94
CA ILE A 87 1.81 12.09 -12.16
C ILE A 87 0.61 12.12 -13.09
N ASN A 88 -0.38 11.30 -12.78
CA ASN A 88 -1.61 11.16 -13.54
C ASN A 88 -2.67 12.17 -13.09
N GLY A 89 -2.73 13.32 -13.75
CA GLY A 89 -3.77 14.34 -13.55
C GLY A 89 -5.01 14.02 -14.38
N ILE A 90 -6.09 13.58 -13.75
CA ILE A 90 -7.29 13.11 -14.41
C ILE A 90 -8.24 14.25 -14.72
N ILE A 91 -8.70 14.30 -15.97
CA ILE A 91 -9.84 15.14 -16.40
C ILE A 91 -11.08 14.26 -16.46
N LEU A 92 -12.02 14.49 -15.56
CA LEU A 92 -13.24 13.68 -15.46
C LEU A 92 -14.40 14.37 -16.15
N SER A 93 -15.17 13.62 -16.95
CA SER A 93 -16.29 14.15 -17.74
C SER A 93 -17.56 14.45 -16.96
N THR A 94 -17.57 14.34 -15.65
CA THR A 94 -18.67 14.74 -14.74
C THR A 94 -18.42 16.12 -14.14
N ASN A 95 -19.44 16.74 -13.53
CA ASN A 95 -19.25 17.97 -12.77
C ASN A 95 -18.73 17.69 -11.36
N GLN A 96 -18.23 18.74 -10.69
CA GLN A 96 -17.61 18.62 -9.38
C GLN A 96 -18.57 18.06 -8.32
N LYS A 97 -19.81 18.57 -8.28
CA LYS A 97 -20.80 18.16 -7.26
C LYS A 97 -21.20 16.69 -7.38
N ASP A 98 -21.33 16.18 -8.60
CA ASP A 98 -21.67 14.78 -8.83
C ASP A 98 -20.50 13.86 -8.48
N TRP A 99 -19.26 14.24 -8.82
CA TRP A 99 -18.07 13.52 -8.41
C TRP A 99 -17.89 13.51 -6.88
N GLU A 100 -18.07 14.65 -6.22
CA GLU A 100 -17.97 14.74 -4.75
C GLU A 100 -18.96 13.81 -4.04
N LYS A 101 -20.18 13.70 -4.54
CA LYS A 101 -21.24 12.83 -3.98
C LYS A 101 -21.11 11.36 -4.34
N SER A 102 -20.33 11.04 -5.38
CA SER A 102 -20.18 9.67 -5.86
C SER A 102 -19.37 8.83 -4.87
N LEU A 103 -19.85 7.63 -4.56
CA LEU A 103 -19.06 6.61 -3.82
C LEU A 103 -18.12 5.85 -4.75
N VAL A 104 -18.39 5.84 -6.05
CA VAL A 104 -17.57 5.19 -7.07
C VAL A 104 -16.42 6.10 -7.50
N GLY A 105 -16.65 7.42 -7.54
CA GLY A 105 -15.69 8.44 -8.01
C GLY A 105 -15.51 8.37 -9.52
N ILE A 106 -14.55 7.58 -10.00
CA ILE A 106 -14.35 7.30 -11.43
C ILE A 106 -15.10 6.02 -11.79
N ASP A 107 -16.07 6.12 -12.68
CA ASP A 107 -16.87 4.97 -13.12
C ASP A 107 -16.02 3.90 -13.84
N ILE A 108 -16.54 2.67 -13.92
CA ILE A 108 -15.80 1.50 -14.40
C ILE A 108 -15.30 1.64 -15.84
N TYR A 109 -16.04 2.34 -16.72
CA TYR A 109 -15.63 2.54 -18.12
C TYR A 109 -14.48 3.53 -18.22
N ASN A 110 -14.56 4.63 -17.50
CA ASN A 110 -13.51 5.64 -17.45
C ASN A 110 -12.30 5.17 -16.67
N ARG A 111 -12.46 4.28 -15.67
CA ARG A 111 -11.35 3.74 -14.87
C ARG A 111 -10.30 3.02 -15.70
N SER A 112 -10.72 2.26 -16.73
CA SER A 112 -9.79 1.61 -17.65
C SER A 112 -8.88 2.61 -18.35
N ASN A 113 -9.47 3.67 -18.93
CA ASN A 113 -8.73 4.65 -19.73
C ASN A 113 -7.99 5.70 -18.90
N LEU A 114 -8.57 6.13 -17.77
CA LEU A 114 -8.02 7.23 -16.98
C LEU A 114 -7.11 6.78 -15.84
N VAL A 115 -7.14 5.49 -15.48
CA VAL A 115 -6.34 4.94 -14.37
C VAL A 115 -5.50 3.76 -14.81
N ALA A 116 -6.11 2.66 -15.30
CA ALA A 116 -5.40 1.41 -15.56
C ALA A 116 -4.38 1.54 -16.71
N ILE A 117 -4.75 2.15 -17.84
CA ILE A 117 -3.83 2.35 -18.97
C ILE A 117 -2.65 3.25 -18.57
N PRO A 118 -2.84 4.40 -17.90
CA PRO A 118 -1.73 5.19 -17.37
C PRO A 118 -0.82 4.42 -16.40
N GLU A 119 -1.39 3.62 -15.51
CA GLU A 119 -0.60 2.77 -14.61
C GLU A 119 0.31 1.79 -15.37
N LEU A 120 -0.19 1.20 -16.46
CA LEU A 120 0.61 0.32 -17.34
C LEU A 120 1.72 1.08 -18.07
N ALA A 121 1.54 2.37 -18.30
CA ALA A 121 2.56 3.27 -18.87
C ALA A 121 3.56 3.79 -17.80
N GLY A 122 3.39 3.46 -16.53
CA GLY A 122 4.27 3.87 -15.43
C GLY A 122 3.85 5.17 -14.72
N TYR A 123 2.62 5.64 -14.92
CA TYR A 123 2.12 6.82 -14.23
C TYR A 123 1.68 6.46 -12.80
N ILE A 124 1.92 7.40 -11.90
CA ILE A 124 1.60 7.25 -10.47
C ILE A 124 0.58 8.30 -10.02
N GLU A 125 0.07 8.14 -8.81
CA GLU A 125 -0.77 9.12 -8.10
C GLU A 125 -1.99 9.60 -8.91
N PRO A 126 -2.93 8.71 -9.30
CA PRO A 126 -4.09 9.08 -10.08
C PRO A 126 -5.00 10.05 -9.30
N SER A 127 -5.01 11.33 -9.70
CA SER A 127 -5.73 12.40 -9.00
C SER A 127 -6.70 13.12 -9.93
N VAL A 128 -7.97 13.23 -9.54
CA VAL A 128 -8.95 14.01 -10.29
C VAL A 128 -8.64 15.49 -10.12
N ALA A 129 -8.08 16.11 -11.15
CA ALA A 129 -7.65 17.50 -11.13
C ALA A 129 -8.65 18.45 -11.79
N VAL A 130 -9.36 17.97 -12.81
CA VAL A 130 -10.24 18.79 -13.65
C VAL A 130 -11.57 18.06 -13.88
N VAL A 131 -12.66 18.81 -13.87
CA VAL A 131 -14.02 18.36 -14.14
C VAL A 131 -14.67 19.20 -15.23
N PHE A 132 -15.83 18.78 -15.71
CA PHE A 132 -16.65 19.57 -16.63
C PHE A 132 -17.86 20.15 -15.89
N ASP A 133 -17.80 21.42 -15.56
CA ASP A 133 -18.94 22.12 -14.96
C ASP A 133 -19.88 22.71 -16.01
N ASP A 134 -21.17 22.74 -15.69
CA ASP A 134 -22.18 23.34 -16.53
C ASP A 134 -22.10 24.87 -16.41
N PHE A 135 -21.80 25.54 -17.52
CA PHE A 135 -21.70 27.01 -17.59
C PHE A 135 -23.02 27.64 -18.04
N ASP A 136 -23.71 27.05 -19.01
CA ASP A 136 -25.02 27.43 -19.53
C ASP A 136 -25.68 26.17 -20.09
N HIS A 137 -27.01 26.22 -20.35
CA HIS A 137 -27.89 25.10 -20.66
C HIS A 137 -27.34 24.01 -21.60
N ASN A 138 -26.28 24.28 -22.38
CA ASN A 138 -25.63 23.29 -23.25
C ASN A 138 -24.11 23.51 -23.38
N ILE A 139 -23.51 24.36 -22.53
CA ILE A 139 -22.09 24.65 -22.58
C ILE A 139 -21.46 24.11 -21.31
N ARG A 140 -20.54 23.15 -21.46
CA ARG A 140 -19.73 22.63 -20.38
C ARG A 140 -18.30 23.14 -20.53
N ILE A 141 -17.76 23.65 -19.45
CA ILE A 141 -16.38 24.13 -19.39
C ILE A 141 -15.54 23.24 -18.48
N LYS A 142 -14.29 23.08 -18.85
CA LYS A 142 -13.32 22.45 -17.98
C LYS A 142 -12.98 23.39 -16.83
N ASN A 143 -13.15 22.90 -15.61
CA ASN A 143 -12.86 23.64 -14.40
C ASN A 143 -11.95 22.84 -13.49
N MET A 144 -11.03 23.53 -12.84
CA MET A 144 -10.07 22.93 -11.93
C MET A 144 -10.64 22.84 -10.52
N ILE A 145 -10.42 21.72 -9.86
CA ILE A 145 -10.83 21.51 -8.48
C ILE A 145 -9.73 22.06 -7.57
N GLY A 146 -9.98 23.23 -6.95
CA GLY A 146 -8.95 23.98 -6.22
C GLY A 146 -8.23 23.19 -5.12
N TYR A 147 -8.97 22.49 -4.26
CA TYR A 147 -8.37 21.69 -3.18
C TYR A 147 -7.61 20.44 -3.70
N GLN A 148 -8.06 19.83 -4.80
CA GLN A 148 -7.32 18.74 -5.44
C GLN A 148 -5.99 19.23 -6.01
N MET A 149 -5.99 20.42 -6.58
CA MET A 149 -4.78 21.05 -7.05
C MET A 149 -3.80 21.33 -5.91
N GLU A 150 -4.27 21.85 -4.77
CA GLU A 150 -3.41 22.10 -3.60
C GLU A 150 -2.73 20.80 -3.14
N THR A 151 -3.48 19.69 -3.06
CA THR A 151 -2.92 18.37 -2.71
C THR A 151 -1.90 17.90 -3.74
N LEU A 152 -2.23 18.01 -5.03
CA LEU A 152 -1.34 17.61 -6.12
C LEU A 152 -0.03 18.40 -6.13
N LEU A 153 -0.11 19.72 -5.95
CA LEU A 153 1.07 20.57 -5.84
C LEU A 153 1.88 20.27 -4.58
N GLY A 154 1.22 19.95 -3.47
CA GLY A 154 1.87 19.45 -2.25
C GLY A 154 2.70 18.19 -2.52
N ARG A 155 2.14 17.22 -3.25
CA ARG A 155 2.83 15.98 -3.66
C ARG A 155 4.04 16.27 -4.54
N ILE A 156 3.88 17.10 -5.58
CA ILE A 156 4.99 17.51 -6.46
C ILE A 156 6.11 18.17 -5.63
N LYS A 157 5.74 19.05 -4.69
CA LYS A 157 6.69 19.69 -3.79
C LYS A 157 7.44 18.69 -2.91
N ASN A 158 6.73 17.73 -2.34
CA ASN A 158 7.34 16.73 -1.46
C ASN A 158 8.23 15.75 -2.24
N ILE A 159 7.86 15.38 -3.46
CA ILE A 159 8.73 14.66 -4.40
C ILE A 159 10.01 15.47 -4.68
N HIS A 160 9.88 16.75 -5.01
CA HIS A 160 11.03 17.63 -5.22
C HIS A 160 11.91 17.73 -3.97
N ASN A 161 11.30 17.82 -2.78
CA ASN A 161 12.04 17.80 -1.51
C ASN A 161 12.83 16.49 -1.35
N LEU A 162 12.25 15.33 -1.69
CA LEU A 162 12.98 14.06 -1.67
C LEU A 162 14.17 14.05 -2.65
N GLN A 163 14.06 14.75 -3.79
CA GLN A 163 15.16 14.85 -4.77
C GLN A 163 16.31 15.76 -4.30
N THR A 164 16.01 16.80 -3.56
CA THR A 164 16.96 17.89 -3.25
C THR A 164 17.47 17.88 -1.81
N LYS A 165 16.66 17.40 -0.86
CA LYS A 165 17.03 17.33 0.55
C LYS A 165 18.15 16.30 0.77
N PRO A 166 19.22 16.64 1.50
CA PRO A 166 20.27 15.68 1.86
C PRO A 166 19.71 14.48 2.61
N ASN A 167 20.16 13.26 2.30
CA ASN A 167 19.63 12.03 2.91
C ASN A 167 19.66 12.05 4.44
N ARG A 168 20.70 12.63 5.04
CA ARG A 168 20.83 12.76 6.50
C ARG A 168 19.74 13.59 7.17
N GLU A 169 19.03 14.44 6.40
CA GLU A 169 18.00 15.35 6.90
C GLU A 169 16.59 14.82 6.65
N LYS A 170 16.46 13.80 5.81
CA LYS A 170 15.17 13.18 5.49
C LYS A 170 14.61 12.42 6.68
N LYS A 171 13.34 12.65 6.97
CA LYS A 171 12.58 11.94 8.01
C LYS A 171 11.71 10.87 7.37
N VAL A 172 11.96 9.62 7.70
CA VAL A 172 11.27 8.46 7.09
C VAL A 172 10.57 7.65 8.16
N ALA A 173 9.29 7.37 7.95
CA ALA A 173 8.53 6.47 8.80
C ALA A 173 8.43 5.08 8.13
N LEU A 174 9.05 4.07 8.73
CA LEU A 174 8.93 2.67 8.36
C LEU A 174 7.78 2.05 9.15
N ILE A 175 6.68 1.77 8.47
CA ILE A 175 5.39 1.34 9.05
C ILE A 175 5.23 -0.15 8.78
N TYR A 176 5.08 -0.95 9.84
CA TYR A 176 4.84 -2.38 9.72
C TYR A 176 3.46 -2.76 10.24
N TYR A 177 2.92 -3.83 9.70
CA TYR A 177 1.64 -4.37 10.11
C TYR A 177 1.70 -4.96 11.53
N SER A 178 0.66 -4.75 12.33
CA SER A 178 0.58 -5.22 13.72
C SER A 178 -0.87 -5.41 14.14
N TYR A 179 -1.55 -6.37 13.53
CA TYR A 179 -2.95 -6.68 13.81
C TYR A 179 -3.24 -8.19 13.68
N PRO A 180 -4.12 -8.77 14.51
CA PRO A 180 -4.62 -8.18 15.77
C PRO A 180 -3.50 -7.87 16.76
N PRO A 181 -3.74 -7.00 17.78
CA PRO A 181 -2.71 -6.67 18.76
C PRO A 181 -2.22 -7.91 19.49
N GLY A 182 -0.92 -8.09 19.52
CA GLY A 182 -0.23 -9.23 20.10
C GLY A 182 1.20 -9.29 19.59
N LYS A 183 2.10 -9.89 20.33
CA LYS A 183 3.51 -9.99 19.93
C LYS A 183 3.72 -10.87 18.71
N GLU A 184 2.87 -11.86 18.53
CA GLU A 184 2.87 -12.83 17.44
C GLU A 184 2.51 -12.21 16.08
N ASN A 185 1.75 -11.12 16.10
CA ASN A 185 1.24 -10.48 14.88
C ASN A 185 2.08 -9.28 14.40
N ILE A 186 3.19 -9.00 15.10
CA ILE A 186 4.05 -7.86 14.73
C ILE A 186 4.80 -8.20 13.45
N GLY A 187 4.52 -7.44 12.37
CA GLY A 187 5.11 -7.66 11.06
C GLY A 187 4.55 -8.89 10.33
N ALA A 188 3.38 -9.41 10.76
CA ALA A 188 2.71 -10.52 10.06
C ALA A 188 2.41 -10.10 8.61
N SER A 189 2.98 -10.84 7.65
CA SER A 189 2.93 -10.54 6.23
C SER A 189 3.52 -11.70 5.45
N TYR A 190 3.31 -11.73 4.13
CA TYR A 190 4.03 -12.63 3.22
C TYR A 190 5.49 -12.18 2.94
N LEU A 191 6.04 -11.36 3.80
CA LEU A 191 7.41 -10.89 3.81
C LEU A 191 8.03 -11.17 5.18
N ASN A 192 9.31 -11.55 5.22
CA ASN A 192 10.07 -11.64 6.45
C ASN A 192 10.44 -10.24 6.97
N VAL A 193 9.44 -9.52 7.53
CA VAL A 193 9.58 -8.11 7.91
C VAL A 193 10.57 -7.96 9.05
N LEU A 194 10.36 -8.68 10.15
CA LEU A 194 11.12 -8.55 11.40
C LEU A 194 11.92 -9.80 11.74
N PRO A 195 13.21 -9.63 12.03
CA PRO A 195 14.00 -8.39 11.93
C PRO A 195 14.68 -8.20 10.56
N GLN A 196 14.58 -9.16 9.64
CA GLN A 196 15.51 -9.30 8.51
C GLN A 196 15.34 -8.21 7.45
N SER A 197 14.12 -7.97 6.96
CA SER A 197 13.88 -6.93 5.93
C SER A 197 14.16 -5.54 6.49
N ILE A 198 13.76 -5.27 7.73
CA ILE A 198 14.09 -3.98 8.37
C ILE A 198 15.61 -3.82 8.55
N LEU A 199 16.33 -4.89 8.88
CA LEU A 199 17.78 -4.86 8.96
C LEU A 199 18.42 -4.46 7.63
N SER A 200 18.02 -5.12 6.52
CA SER A 200 18.57 -4.82 5.19
C SER A 200 18.27 -3.38 4.76
N ILE A 201 17.03 -2.91 5.00
CA ILE A 201 16.60 -1.53 4.71
C ILE A 201 17.44 -0.52 5.52
N LEU A 202 17.53 -0.67 6.85
CA LEU A 202 18.28 0.27 7.69
C LEU A 202 19.77 0.28 7.37
N GLN A 203 20.37 -0.88 7.07
CA GLN A 203 21.77 -0.96 6.64
C GLN A 203 21.99 -0.22 5.32
N ARG A 204 21.11 -0.43 4.33
CA ARG A 204 21.20 0.28 3.05
C ARG A 204 20.98 1.79 3.23
N MET A 205 19.99 2.21 4.01
CA MET A 205 19.77 3.63 4.29
C MET A 205 21.01 4.28 4.95
N ARG A 206 21.66 3.59 5.90
CA ARG A 206 22.92 4.05 6.50
C ARG A 206 24.03 4.22 5.47
N GLN A 207 24.19 3.26 4.55
CA GLN A 207 25.18 3.32 3.46
C GLN A 207 24.92 4.50 2.51
N GLU A 208 23.66 4.86 2.29
CA GLU A 208 23.24 5.99 1.47
C GLU A 208 23.25 7.34 2.22
N GLY A 209 23.75 7.36 3.46
CA GLY A 209 23.94 8.58 4.24
C GLY A 209 22.69 9.10 4.95
N TYR A 210 21.66 8.27 5.15
CA TYR A 210 20.55 8.62 6.03
C TYR A 210 20.99 8.62 7.48
N ASP A 211 20.43 9.53 8.29
CA ASP A 211 20.68 9.52 9.73
C ASP A 211 19.90 8.38 10.39
N THR A 212 20.64 7.32 10.74
CA THR A 212 20.12 6.16 11.47
C THR A 212 20.44 6.24 12.97
N GLY A 213 20.96 7.36 13.46
CA GLY A 213 21.39 7.53 14.85
C GLY A 213 22.55 6.61 15.24
N GLY A 214 22.87 6.63 16.52
CA GLY A 214 23.93 5.79 17.11
C GLY A 214 23.47 4.41 17.58
N GLN A 215 22.21 4.03 17.33
CA GLN A 215 21.66 2.76 17.80
C GLN A 215 22.23 1.57 17.01
N PRO A 216 22.44 0.39 17.68
CA PRO A 216 22.84 -0.82 17.00
C PRO A 216 21.81 -1.21 15.92
N ILE A 217 22.31 -1.55 14.73
CA ILE A 217 21.51 -2.09 13.61
C ILE A 217 21.93 -3.54 13.42
N ASP A 218 21.41 -4.41 14.26
CA ASP A 218 21.55 -5.86 14.18
C ASP A 218 20.20 -6.54 14.48
N ARG A 219 20.12 -7.83 14.17
CA ARG A 219 18.88 -8.61 14.30
C ARG A 219 18.30 -8.58 15.70
N ALA A 220 19.13 -8.79 16.71
CA ALA A 220 18.69 -8.87 18.10
C ALA A 220 18.23 -7.51 18.62
N ALA A 221 18.98 -6.45 18.33
CA ALA A 221 18.63 -5.09 18.74
C ALA A 221 17.30 -4.63 18.10
N ILE A 222 17.12 -4.85 16.79
CA ILE A 222 15.87 -4.50 16.10
C ILE A 222 14.69 -5.28 16.70
N PHE A 223 14.83 -6.61 16.78
CA PHE A 223 13.77 -7.48 17.29
C PHE A 223 13.35 -7.10 18.71
N ASN A 224 14.28 -7.02 19.64
CA ASN A 224 13.99 -6.73 21.04
C ASN A 224 13.35 -5.34 21.20
N ARG A 225 13.87 -4.32 20.54
CA ARG A 225 13.32 -2.95 20.64
C ARG A 225 11.90 -2.86 20.08
N VAL A 226 11.62 -3.53 18.97
CA VAL A 226 10.27 -3.57 18.39
C VAL A 226 9.31 -4.35 19.28
N MET A 227 9.73 -5.52 19.80
CA MET A 227 8.91 -6.33 20.70
C MET A 227 8.59 -5.62 22.02
N ASP A 228 9.50 -4.80 22.52
CA ASP A 228 9.32 -4.10 23.80
C ASP A 228 8.56 -2.78 23.63
N TYR A 229 8.82 -2.01 22.56
CA TYR A 229 8.38 -0.63 22.42
C TYR A 229 7.60 -0.31 21.15
N GLY A 230 7.64 -1.18 20.14
CA GLY A 230 7.08 -0.95 18.83
C GLY A 230 5.76 -1.72 18.59
N ARG A 231 4.84 -1.76 19.54
CA ARG A 231 3.59 -2.53 19.41
C ARG A 231 2.36 -1.74 19.81
N ASN A 232 1.25 -1.98 19.13
CA ASN A 232 -0.05 -1.51 19.56
C ASN A 232 -0.50 -2.31 20.79
N ILE A 233 -1.21 -1.63 21.71
CA ILE A 233 -1.71 -2.22 22.94
C ILE A 233 -3.24 -2.17 22.90
N GLY A 234 -3.87 -3.32 23.17
CA GLY A 234 -5.33 -3.44 23.18
C GLY A 234 -5.98 -2.72 24.34
N SER A 235 -7.25 -2.37 24.17
CA SER A 235 -8.07 -1.71 25.20
C SER A 235 -8.18 -2.53 26.51
N TRP A 236 -7.99 -3.84 26.42
CA TRP A 236 -8.01 -4.77 27.57
C TRP A 236 -6.74 -4.72 28.44
N ALA A 237 -5.70 -4.00 28.03
CA ALA A 237 -4.42 -3.96 28.73
C ALA A 237 -3.92 -2.52 29.01
N PRO A 238 -4.70 -1.64 29.64
CA PRO A 238 -4.33 -0.24 29.85
C PRO A 238 -3.05 -0.07 30.68
N ALA A 239 -2.74 -1.02 31.58
CA ALA A 239 -1.49 -1.01 32.36
C ALA A 239 -0.24 -1.18 31.47
N GLU A 240 -0.33 -1.83 30.31
CA GLU A 240 0.77 -1.94 29.37
C GLU A 240 1.04 -0.62 28.63
N VAL A 241 0.02 0.25 28.47
CA VAL A 241 0.21 1.61 27.94
C VAL A 241 1.04 2.46 28.90
N ASP A 242 0.72 2.42 30.21
CA ASP A 242 1.50 3.10 31.25
C ASP A 242 2.95 2.57 31.30
N LYS A 243 3.13 1.27 31.19
CA LYS A 243 4.46 0.63 31.13
C LYS A 243 5.25 1.06 29.88
N LEU A 244 4.59 1.15 28.72
CA LEU A 244 5.21 1.65 27.49
C LEU A 244 5.69 3.10 27.66
N VAL A 245 4.86 3.96 28.24
CA VAL A 245 5.21 5.37 28.50
C VAL A 245 6.37 5.50 29.48
N ARG A 246 6.39 4.70 30.56
CA ARG A 246 7.43 4.79 31.60
C ARG A 246 8.78 4.15 31.21
N LYS A 247 8.76 3.11 30.39
CA LYS A 247 9.95 2.32 30.04
C LYS A 247 10.44 2.52 28.62
N GLY A 248 9.53 2.91 27.73
CA GLY A 248 9.82 3.21 26.34
C GLY A 248 10.12 4.69 26.11
N ASP A 249 10.11 5.05 24.87
CA ASP A 249 10.20 6.44 24.41
C ASP A 249 9.18 6.66 23.28
N PRO A 250 7.86 6.35 23.54
CA PRO A 250 6.82 6.57 22.56
C PRO A 250 6.62 8.06 22.33
N VAL A 251 5.94 8.39 21.24
CA VAL A 251 5.49 9.77 21.06
C VAL A 251 4.19 9.98 21.83
N LEU A 252 4.17 11.03 22.63
CA LEU A 252 2.99 11.47 23.35
C LEU A 252 2.41 12.70 22.65
N VAL A 253 1.29 12.51 21.95
CA VAL A 253 0.57 13.61 21.29
C VAL A 253 -0.48 14.17 22.25
N PRO A 254 -0.30 15.43 22.75
CA PRO A 254 -1.30 16.03 23.62
C PRO A 254 -2.66 16.08 22.93
N MET A 255 -3.74 15.87 23.67
CA MET A 255 -5.10 15.88 23.12
C MET A 255 -5.44 17.19 22.42
N GLU A 256 -4.96 18.31 22.95
CA GLU A 256 -5.17 19.64 22.34
C GLU A 256 -4.49 19.75 20.98
N VAL A 257 -3.27 19.23 20.84
CA VAL A 257 -2.51 19.23 19.59
C VAL A 257 -3.19 18.31 18.56
N TYR A 258 -3.67 17.15 18.99
CA TYR A 258 -4.46 16.28 18.12
C TYR A 258 -5.71 17.00 17.61
N LYS A 259 -6.44 17.71 18.47
CA LYS A 259 -7.64 18.47 18.08
C LYS A 259 -7.32 19.54 17.03
N GLU A 260 -6.22 20.27 17.17
CA GLU A 260 -5.78 21.24 16.16
C GLU A 260 -5.54 20.60 14.79
N TRP A 261 -5.05 19.37 14.76
CA TRP A 261 -4.87 18.62 13.51
C TRP A 261 -6.19 18.05 12.98
N TYR A 262 -7.01 17.49 13.88
CA TYR A 262 -8.33 16.93 13.57
C TYR A 262 -9.26 17.98 12.97
N ASP A 263 -9.24 19.22 13.46
CA ASP A 263 -10.06 20.32 12.96
C ASP A 263 -9.72 20.75 11.52
N LYS A 264 -8.58 20.34 10.98
CA LYS A 264 -8.21 20.56 9.56
C LYS A 264 -8.89 19.54 8.63
N LEU A 265 -9.38 18.44 9.16
CA LEU A 265 -10.12 17.45 8.36
C LEU A 265 -11.49 17.99 7.95
N SER A 266 -12.03 17.44 6.87
CA SER A 266 -13.35 17.87 6.38
C SER A 266 -14.45 17.67 7.42
N LEU A 267 -15.50 18.48 7.33
CA LEU A 267 -16.64 18.39 8.24
C LEU A 267 -17.31 17.00 8.16
N LYS A 268 -17.35 16.40 6.96
CA LYS A 268 -17.90 15.06 6.76
C LYS A 268 -17.13 14.02 7.60
N ILE A 269 -15.81 13.96 7.47
CA ILE A 269 -14.95 13.04 8.23
C ILE A 269 -15.16 13.24 9.74
N ARG A 270 -15.12 14.48 10.21
CA ARG A 270 -15.30 14.78 11.63
C ARG A 270 -16.68 14.33 12.15
N THR A 271 -17.74 14.59 11.38
CA THR A 271 -19.10 14.18 11.75
C THR A 271 -19.24 12.66 11.79
N GLU A 272 -18.72 11.94 10.81
CA GLU A 272 -18.73 10.47 10.77
C GLU A 272 -17.96 9.86 11.95
N MET A 273 -16.79 10.44 12.25
CA MET A 273 -15.95 10.04 13.38
C MET A 273 -16.67 10.21 14.72
N GLU A 274 -17.24 11.41 14.96
CA GLU A 274 -17.94 11.72 16.21
C GLU A 274 -19.21 10.88 16.37
N ASN A 275 -19.92 10.58 15.28
CA ASN A 275 -21.09 9.70 15.32
C ASN A 275 -20.73 8.26 15.68
N LYS A 276 -19.56 7.76 15.27
CA LYS A 276 -19.15 6.37 15.52
C LYS A 276 -18.36 6.21 16.82
N TRP A 277 -17.44 7.12 17.10
CA TRP A 277 -16.44 6.98 18.17
C TRP A 277 -16.54 8.02 19.28
N GLY A 278 -17.51 8.96 19.19
CA GLY A 278 -17.58 10.10 20.09
C GLY A 278 -16.56 11.19 19.74
N LYS A 279 -16.43 12.17 20.62
CA LYS A 279 -15.47 13.27 20.45
C LYS A 279 -14.04 12.81 20.75
N PRO A 280 -13.01 13.54 20.26
CA PRO A 280 -11.61 13.22 20.56
C PRO A 280 -11.30 12.97 22.03
N GLU A 281 -11.88 13.79 22.94
CA GLU A 281 -11.65 13.71 24.37
C GLU A 281 -12.26 12.45 25.04
N GLU A 282 -13.20 11.80 24.37
CA GLU A 282 -13.86 10.58 24.84
C GLU A 282 -13.08 9.31 24.43
N SER A 283 -11.99 9.48 23.68
CA SER A 283 -11.15 8.35 23.26
C SER A 283 -10.42 7.70 24.42
N GLU A 284 -10.42 6.37 24.42
CA GLU A 284 -9.72 5.55 25.40
C GLU A 284 -8.58 4.72 24.80
N LEU A 285 -8.64 4.44 23.48
CA LEU A 285 -7.65 3.61 22.78
C LEU A 285 -6.29 4.32 22.70
N MET A 286 -5.27 3.66 23.25
CA MET A 286 -3.90 4.19 23.30
C MET A 286 -3.83 5.61 23.87
N VAL A 287 -4.69 5.91 24.84
CA VAL A 287 -4.69 7.18 25.58
C VAL A 287 -4.05 6.95 26.97
N TRP A 288 -3.13 7.82 27.30
CA TRP A 288 -2.48 7.89 28.60
C TRP A 288 -2.74 9.25 29.26
N LYS A 289 -2.91 9.24 30.58
CA LYS A 289 -3.10 10.46 31.37
C LYS A 289 -1.94 10.65 32.32
N ASP A 290 -1.38 11.85 32.35
CA ASP A 290 -0.33 12.19 33.31
C ASP A 290 -0.88 12.46 34.71
N SER A 291 0.00 12.75 35.66
CA SER A 291 -0.37 13.05 37.05
C SER A 291 -1.21 14.31 37.22
N SER A 292 -1.24 15.21 36.23
CA SER A 292 -2.08 16.40 36.21
C SER A 292 -3.45 16.15 35.60
N GLY A 293 -3.70 14.93 35.06
CA GLY A 293 -4.93 14.56 34.36
C GLY A 293 -4.95 14.94 32.88
N LYS A 294 -3.86 15.43 32.32
CA LYS A 294 -3.74 15.75 30.91
C LYS A 294 -3.64 14.48 30.07
N SER A 295 -4.44 14.41 29.00
CA SER A 295 -4.55 13.24 28.11
C SER A 295 -3.63 13.36 26.90
N TYR A 296 -3.05 12.21 26.51
CA TYR A 296 -2.16 12.08 25.36
C TYR A 296 -2.49 10.83 24.55
N PHE A 297 -2.51 10.91 23.24
CA PHE A 297 -2.40 9.72 22.41
C PHE A 297 -0.96 9.19 22.44
N VAL A 298 -0.82 7.90 22.70
CA VAL A 298 0.47 7.20 22.75
C VAL A 298 0.73 6.53 21.42
N ILE A 299 1.77 6.97 20.72
CA ILE A 299 2.19 6.40 19.44
C ILE A 299 3.48 5.62 19.67
N PRO A 300 3.44 4.27 19.55
CA PRO A 300 4.63 3.43 19.68
C PRO A 300 5.61 3.73 18.54
N VAL A 301 6.84 4.03 18.90
CA VAL A 301 7.92 4.27 17.92
C VAL A 301 9.23 3.68 18.43
N VAL A 302 10.04 3.16 17.50
CA VAL A 302 11.43 2.81 17.74
C VAL A 302 12.30 3.72 16.88
N LYS A 303 13.05 4.60 17.51
CA LYS A 303 13.82 5.66 16.84
C LYS A 303 15.19 5.18 16.37
N TYR A 304 15.52 5.50 15.14
CA TYR A 304 16.83 5.36 14.52
C TYR A 304 17.20 6.69 13.84
N GLY A 305 17.69 7.65 14.63
CA GLY A 305 17.96 9.02 14.13
C GLY A 305 16.71 9.67 13.55
N ASN A 306 16.75 10.03 12.27
CA ASN A 306 15.63 10.59 11.53
C ASN A 306 14.69 9.51 10.92
N ILE A 307 14.91 8.25 11.25
CA ILE A 307 14.04 7.13 10.84
C ILE A 307 13.28 6.63 12.06
N ILE A 308 11.99 6.39 11.92
CA ILE A 308 11.18 5.72 12.95
C ILE A 308 10.62 4.41 12.43
N LEU A 309 10.66 3.37 13.26
CA LEU A 309 9.89 2.14 13.08
C LEU A 309 8.64 2.25 13.93
N THR A 310 7.47 2.00 13.34
CA THR A 310 6.19 2.20 14.03
C THR A 310 5.13 1.22 13.53
N PRO A 311 4.30 0.64 14.42
CA PRO A 311 3.24 -0.26 14.00
C PRO A 311 2.07 0.54 13.43
N GLN A 312 1.48 0.08 12.33
CA GLN A 312 0.22 0.63 11.87
C GLN A 312 -0.87 0.39 12.93
N PRO A 313 -1.67 1.41 13.30
CA PRO A 313 -2.75 1.22 14.25
C PRO A 313 -3.84 0.29 13.70
N PRO A 314 -4.53 -0.47 14.55
CA PRO A 314 -5.67 -1.27 14.14
C PRO A 314 -6.90 -0.38 13.85
N ARG A 315 -7.77 -0.87 12.96
CA ARG A 315 -9.01 -0.18 12.57
C ARG A 315 -10.14 -0.26 13.60
N GLY A 316 -9.96 -0.98 14.67
CA GLY A 316 -10.93 -1.20 15.74
C GLY A 316 -10.57 -2.41 16.60
N TRP A 317 -11.29 -2.60 17.70
CA TRP A 317 -10.96 -3.57 18.76
C TRP A 317 -12.16 -4.43 19.20
N GLU A 318 -13.29 -4.34 18.53
CA GLU A 318 -14.51 -5.06 18.92
C GLU A 318 -14.46 -6.55 18.57
N ASP A 319 -15.37 -7.34 19.13
CA ASP A 319 -15.46 -8.82 19.01
C ASP A 319 -15.50 -9.34 17.55
N ASN A 320 -15.68 -8.45 16.57
CA ASN A 320 -15.67 -8.72 15.14
C ASN A 320 -14.51 -8.04 14.41
N ALA A 321 -13.34 -8.07 15.01
CA ALA A 321 -12.13 -7.45 14.44
C ALA A 321 -11.86 -7.84 12.97
N LYS A 322 -12.12 -9.09 12.57
CA LYS A 322 -11.99 -9.54 11.18
C LYS A 322 -12.98 -8.86 10.23
N SER A 323 -14.22 -8.63 10.66
CA SER A 323 -15.22 -7.94 9.82
C SER A 323 -14.95 -6.46 9.64
N LEU A 324 -14.33 -5.80 10.63
CA LEU A 324 -13.93 -4.39 10.55
C LEU A 324 -12.73 -4.14 9.64
N TYR A 325 -11.89 -5.15 9.45
CA TYR A 325 -10.63 -5.01 8.74
C TYR A 325 -10.79 -4.55 7.28
N HIS A 326 -11.77 -5.09 6.57
CA HIS A 326 -12.11 -4.72 5.19
C HIS A 326 -13.46 -4.00 5.07
N ASP A 327 -14.04 -3.52 6.18
CA ASP A 327 -15.30 -2.81 6.14
C ASP A 327 -15.09 -1.41 5.53
N PRO A 328 -15.66 -1.12 4.34
CA PRO A 328 -15.47 0.15 3.66
C PRO A 328 -16.40 1.26 4.19
N LEU A 329 -17.22 0.98 5.22
CA LEU A 329 -18.22 1.91 5.74
C LEU A 329 -17.89 2.44 7.13
N VAL A 330 -17.11 1.69 7.92
CA VAL A 330 -16.79 2.07 9.30
C VAL A 330 -15.54 2.94 9.34
N PRO A 331 -15.63 4.19 9.84
CA PRO A 331 -14.46 5.05 10.02
C PRO A 331 -13.48 4.46 11.04
N PRO A 332 -12.17 4.72 10.91
CA PRO A 332 -11.18 4.27 11.88
C PRO A 332 -11.31 5.04 13.20
N PRO A 333 -10.82 4.51 14.34
CA PRO A 333 -10.85 5.24 15.61
C PRO A 333 -9.92 6.45 15.63
N HIS A 334 -10.12 7.36 16.61
CA HIS A 334 -9.28 8.56 16.77
C HIS A 334 -7.79 8.27 16.90
N GLN A 335 -7.41 7.17 17.54
CA GLN A 335 -6.02 6.70 17.57
C GLN A 335 -5.41 6.55 16.18
N TYR A 336 -6.18 6.00 15.23
CA TYR A 336 -5.73 5.79 13.85
C TYR A 336 -5.47 7.14 13.15
N LEU A 337 -6.38 8.09 13.30
CA LEU A 337 -6.20 9.44 12.77
C LEU A 337 -5.03 10.15 13.45
N ALA A 338 -4.94 10.10 14.78
CA ALA A 338 -3.85 10.73 15.54
C ALA A 338 -2.47 10.24 15.07
N TYR A 339 -2.37 8.97 14.72
CA TYR A 339 -1.15 8.37 14.20
C TYR A 339 -0.72 8.98 12.85
N TYR A 340 -1.60 8.99 11.83
CA TYR A 340 -1.26 9.54 10.51
C TYR A 340 -1.07 11.06 10.55
N LEU A 341 -1.90 11.77 11.31
CA LEU A 341 -1.74 13.21 11.53
C LEU A 341 -0.42 13.53 12.24
N PHE A 342 0.00 12.70 13.19
CA PHE A 342 1.34 12.82 13.79
C PHE A 342 2.45 12.63 12.76
N LEU A 343 2.36 11.63 11.88
CA LEU A 343 3.39 11.42 10.85
C LEU A 343 3.56 12.66 9.97
N LYS A 344 2.46 13.31 9.60
CA LYS A 344 2.46 14.54 8.80
C LYS A 344 2.88 15.77 9.60
N TYR A 345 2.15 16.08 10.69
CA TYR A 345 2.25 17.38 11.37
C TYR A 345 3.17 17.38 12.58
N GLY A 346 3.43 16.22 13.19
CA GLY A 346 4.31 16.08 14.35
C GLY A 346 5.72 15.62 13.98
N PHE A 347 5.83 14.52 13.26
CA PHE A 347 7.11 13.99 12.81
C PHE A 347 7.63 14.72 11.58
N HIS A 348 6.74 15.31 10.75
CA HIS A 348 7.08 15.92 9.47
C HIS A 348 7.78 14.94 8.53
N ALA A 349 7.17 13.78 8.32
CA ALA A 349 7.69 12.74 7.45
C ALA A 349 7.90 13.25 6.02
N ASP A 350 9.07 13.04 5.47
CA ASP A 350 9.36 13.27 4.05
C ASP A 350 8.86 12.10 3.19
N ALA A 351 8.78 10.88 3.77
CA ALA A 351 8.19 9.71 3.15
C ALA A 351 7.60 8.75 4.19
N LEU A 352 6.52 8.08 3.82
CA LEU A 352 5.96 6.91 4.50
C LEU A 352 6.37 5.66 3.74
N VAL A 353 6.77 4.62 4.46
CA VAL A 353 7.09 3.31 3.88
C VAL A 353 6.27 2.25 4.62
N HIS A 354 5.28 1.68 3.94
CA HIS A 354 4.51 0.58 4.49
C HIS A 354 5.17 -0.74 4.10
N ILE A 355 5.64 -1.49 5.09
CA ILE A 355 6.40 -2.73 4.89
C ILE A 355 5.51 -3.93 5.21
N GLY A 356 5.16 -4.69 4.19
CA GLY A 356 4.31 -5.87 4.31
C GLY A 356 3.47 -6.08 3.07
N THR A 357 2.52 -7.02 3.14
CA THR A 357 1.68 -7.36 1.99
C THR A 357 0.69 -6.26 1.66
N HIS A 358 0.19 -5.55 2.67
CA HIS A 358 -0.71 -4.40 2.55
C HIS A 358 -0.70 -3.57 3.83
N GLY A 359 -1.25 -2.35 3.73
CA GLY A 359 -1.66 -1.56 4.87
C GLY A 359 -3.17 -1.69 5.10
N THR A 360 -3.71 -0.87 5.97
CA THR A 360 -5.16 -0.84 6.24
C THR A 360 -5.80 0.47 5.80
N HIS A 361 -5.02 1.52 5.54
CA HIS A 361 -5.55 2.84 5.20
C HIS A 361 -6.23 2.88 3.83
N GLU A 362 -5.76 2.12 2.85
CA GLU A 362 -6.36 2.02 1.53
C GLU A 362 -7.75 1.36 1.52
N TRP A 363 -8.10 0.65 2.59
CA TRP A 363 -9.39 0.01 2.79
C TRP A 363 -10.39 0.83 3.59
N LEU A 364 -10.00 2.03 4.05
CA LEU A 364 -10.88 2.92 4.80
C LEU A 364 -12.03 3.46 3.93
N PRO A 365 -13.12 3.99 4.54
CA PRO A 365 -14.24 4.55 3.80
C PRO A 365 -13.83 5.61 2.80
N GLY A 366 -14.51 5.64 1.66
CA GLY A 366 -14.28 6.61 0.59
C GLY A 366 -14.57 6.04 -0.79
N LYS A 367 -14.34 6.85 -1.82
CA LYS A 367 -14.52 6.46 -3.23
C LYS A 367 -13.67 5.28 -3.63
N GLU A 368 -14.11 4.50 -4.58
CA GLU A 368 -13.35 3.37 -5.13
C GLU A 368 -12.10 3.82 -5.91
N ALA A 369 -12.20 4.94 -6.62
CA ALA A 369 -11.09 5.55 -7.36
C ALA A 369 -11.31 7.05 -7.56
N GLY A 370 -10.23 7.83 -7.69
CA GLY A 370 -10.31 9.28 -7.83
C GLY A 370 -10.82 9.94 -6.56
N LEU A 371 -10.08 9.72 -5.47
CA LEU A 371 -10.41 10.17 -4.13
C LEU A 371 -10.35 11.69 -3.99
N GLY A 372 -11.10 12.20 -3.01
CA GLY A 372 -11.12 13.59 -2.60
C GLY A 372 -10.85 13.74 -1.09
N PRO A 373 -10.86 14.96 -0.56
CA PRO A 373 -10.50 15.24 0.83
C PRO A 373 -11.49 14.67 1.86
N ASP A 374 -12.66 14.24 1.41
CA ASP A 374 -13.70 13.60 2.21
C ASP A 374 -13.53 12.07 2.30
N ASP A 375 -12.53 11.53 1.64
CA ASP A 375 -12.22 10.09 1.64
C ASP A 375 -11.05 9.83 2.59
N TYR A 376 -11.23 8.92 3.54
CA TYR A 376 -10.24 8.69 4.60
C TYR A 376 -8.84 8.33 4.09
N PRO A 377 -8.65 7.48 3.06
CA PRO A 377 -7.31 7.19 2.57
C PRO A 377 -6.57 8.45 2.10
N GLU A 378 -7.27 9.34 1.38
CA GLU A 378 -6.72 10.61 0.90
C GLU A 378 -6.42 11.57 2.06
N ALA A 379 -7.37 11.71 3.00
CA ALA A 379 -7.24 12.58 4.15
C ALA A 379 -6.10 12.20 5.12
N LEU A 380 -5.65 10.93 5.08
CA LEU A 380 -4.58 10.44 5.94
C LEU A 380 -3.19 10.49 5.27
N ILE A 381 -3.11 10.12 4.00
CA ILE A 381 -1.84 10.19 3.25
C ILE A 381 -1.54 11.63 2.82
N MET A 382 -2.57 12.40 2.47
CA MET A 382 -2.46 13.79 2.05
C MET A 382 -1.46 13.95 0.88
N ASP A 383 -0.41 14.72 1.11
CA ASP A 383 0.65 15.00 0.15
C ASP A 383 1.99 14.33 0.49
N VAL A 384 2.02 13.40 1.47
CA VAL A 384 3.26 12.71 1.85
C VAL A 384 3.51 11.54 0.90
N PRO A 385 4.69 11.46 0.24
CA PRO A 385 5.05 10.32 -0.60
C PRO A 385 4.92 9.00 0.15
N ASN A 386 4.20 8.04 -0.44
CA ASN A 386 3.90 6.75 0.15
C ASN A 386 4.53 5.62 -0.67
N ILE A 387 5.34 4.79 -0.05
CA ILE A 387 6.13 3.74 -0.69
C ILE A 387 5.76 2.39 -0.07
N TYR A 388 5.57 1.38 -0.91
CA TYR A 388 5.21 0.03 -0.51
C TYR A 388 6.17 -1.01 -1.10
N PRO A 389 7.08 -1.60 -0.32
CA PRO A 389 7.58 -2.93 -0.61
C PRO A 389 6.42 -3.92 -0.61
N TYR A 390 6.09 -4.52 -1.76
CA TYR A 390 4.86 -5.27 -1.97
C TYR A 390 5.12 -6.59 -2.70
N ILE A 391 4.37 -7.64 -2.36
CA ILE A 391 4.51 -8.94 -3.01
C ILE A 391 3.91 -8.92 -4.43
N VAL A 392 4.66 -9.43 -5.41
CA VAL A 392 4.31 -9.32 -6.85
C VAL A 392 3.03 -10.05 -7.25
N ASP A 393 2.62 -11.08 -6.53
CA ASP A 393 1.47 -11.92 -6.89
C ASP A 393 0.12 -11.40 -6.36
N ASN A 394 0.11 -10.46 -5.41
CA ASN A 394 -1.13 -9.90 -4.86
C ASN A 394 -1.57 -8.62 -5.61
N VAL A 395 -1.82 -8.76 -6.91
CA VAL A 395 -2.15 -7.64 -7.81
C VAL A 395 -3.43 -6.91 -7.38
N GLY A 396 -4.45 -7.63 -6.92
CA GLY A 396 -5.74 -7.07 -6.54
C GLY A 396 -5.65 -6.04 -5.42
N GLU A 397 -4.94 -6.36 -4.34
CA GLU A 397 -4.72 -5.45 -3.23
C GLU A 397 -3.67 -4.39 -3.55
N GLY A 398 -2.64 -4.73 -4.33
CA GLY A 398 -1.65 -3.77 -4.83
C GLY A 398 -2.27 -2.62 -5.62
N LEU A 399 -3.33 -2.90 -6.39
CA LEU A 399 -4.10 -1.88 -7.08
C LEU A 399 -4.84 -0.93 -6.11
N GLN A 400 -5.34 -1.42 -4.97
CA GLN A 400 -5.94 -0.58 -3.93
C GLN A 400 -4.88 0.33 -3.30
N ALA A 401 -3.71 -0.20 -2.98
CA ALA A 401 -2.59 0.59 -2.45
C ALA A 401 -2.20 1.72 -3.41
N LYS A 402 -2.10 1.46 -4.73
CA LYS A 402 -1.80 2.47 -5.75
C LYS A 402 -2.91 3.51 -5.89
N ARG A 403 -4.17 3.09 -6.00
CA ARG A 403 -5.30 3.95 -6.39
C ARG A 403 -5.95 4.67 -5.22
N ARG A 404 -5.87 4.10 -4.02
CA ARG A 404 -6.46 4.65 -2.81
C ARG A 404 -5.43 5.06 -1.77
N GLY A 405 -4.26 4.41 -1.75
CA GLY A 405 -3.14 4.76 -0.88
C GLY A 405 -2.09 5.65 -1.53
N GLN A 406 -2.25 6.03 -2.80
CA GLN A 406 -1.26 6.79 -3.58
C GLN A 406 0.15 6.18 -3.52
N ALA A 407 0.22 4.85 -3.45
CA ALA A 407 1.45 4.13 -3.20
C ALA A 407 2.30 3.96 -4.46
N VAL A 408 3.60 4.19 -4.32
CA VAL A 408 4.62 3.72 -5.25
C VAL A 408 5.00 2.31 -4.83
N ILE A 409 4.66 1.32 -5.65
CA ILE A 409 4.92 -0.09 -5.38
C ILE A 409 6.36 -0.43 -5.75
N ILE A 410 7.04 -1.16 -4.88
CA ILE A 410 8.32 -1.81 -5.15
C ILE A 410 8.08 -3.31 -5.00
N ASP A 411 7.97 -3.99 -6.12
CA ASP A 411 7.67 -5.43 -6.11
C ASP A 411 8.82 -6.23 -5.50
N HIS A 412 8.47 -7.22 -4.68
CA HIS A 412 9.36 -8.25 -4.23
C HIS A 412 8.84 -9.64 -4.58
N MET A 413 9.72 -10.61 -4.60
CA MET A 413 9.43 -11.95 -5.06
C MET A 413 8.45 -12.68 -4.14
N THR A 414 7.60 -13.49 -4.77
CA THR A 414 6.84 -14.56 -4.11
C THR A 414 7.78 -15.72 -3.78
N PRO A 415 7.76 -16.25 -2.55
CA PRO A 415 8.52 -17.46 -2.25
C PRO A 415 8.02 -18.63 -3.11
N PRO A 416 8.91 -19.55 -3.54
CA PRO A 416 8.47 -20.72 -4.27
C PRO A 416 7.60 -21.59 -3.38
N PHE A 417 6.35 -21.77 -3.81
CA PHE A 417 5.43 -22.70 -3.17
C PHE A 417 5.72 -24.10 -3.70
N ASP A 418 6.08 -25.00 -2.81
CA ASP A 418 6.01 -26.41 -3.12
C ASP A 418 4.60 -26.89 -2.77
N LYS A 419 3.95 -27.65 -3.66
CA LYS A 419 2.71 -28.30 -3.30
C LYS A 419 3.01 -29.25 -2.15
N ALA A 420 2.67 -28.82 -0.94
CA ALA A 420 2.72 -29.69 0.21
C ALA A 420 1.76 -30.83 -0.08
N SER A 421 2.25 -31.98 -0.47
CA SER A 421 1.43 -33.17 -0.43
C SER A 421 1.02 -33.42 1.02
N LEU A 422 -0.27 -33.39 1.30
CA LEU A 422 -0.80 -33.90 2.57
C LEU A 422 -0.14 -35.24 2.87
N ASN A 423 0.16 -35.51 4.12
CA ASN A 423 0.56 -36.86 4.50
C ASN A 423 -0.55 -37.84 4.10
N PRO A 424 -0.28 -39.14 3.93
CA PRO A 424 -1.25 -40.10 3.44
C PRO A 424 -2.59 -40.06 4.21
N GLU A 425 -2.54 -39.89 5.54
CA GLU A 425 -3.72 -39.89 6.41
C GLU A 425 -4.61 -38.68 6.20
N LEU A 426 -4.02 -37.46 6.06
CA LEU A 426 -4.77 -36.25 5.77
C LEU A 426 -5.33 -36.25 4.33
N ARG A 427 -4.59 -36.82 3.38
CA ARG A 427 -5.05 -36.98 2.00
C ARG A 427 -6.25 -37.94 1.90
N ASP A 428 -6.19 -39.04 2.65
CA ASP A 428 -7.29 -40.00 2.73
C ASP A 428 -8.51 -39.36 3.41
N LEU A 429 -8.31 -38.52 4.42
CA LEU A 429 -9.38 -37.77 5.05
C LEU A 429 -10.03 -36.80 4.06
N LYS A 430 -9.25 -35.99 3.34
CA LYS A 430 -9.74 -35.07 2.31
C LYS A 430 -10.54 -35.76 1.22
N SER A 431 -10.02 -36.92 0.71
CA SER A 431 -10.74 -37.76 -0.23
C SER A 431 -12.03 -38.32 0.36
N GLY A 432 -12.02 -38.65 1.65
CA GLY A 432 -13.20 -39.14 2.38
C GLY A 432 -14.28 -38.08 2.49
N ILE A 433 -13.92 -36.84 2.79
CA ILE A 433 -14.86 -35.71 2.85
C ILE A 433 -15.51 -35.45 1.48
N SER A 434 -14.73 -35.44 0.41
CA SER A 434 -15.25 -35.30 -0.96
C SER A 434 -16.23 -36.40 -1.32
N LYS A 435 -15.89 -37.65 -1.03
CA LYS A 435 -16.79 -38.83 -1.26
C LYS A 435 -18.06 -38.75 -0.41
N TYR A 436 -17.97 -38.24 0.81
CA TYR A 436 -19.14 -38.04 1.67
C TYR A 436 -20.13 -37.07 1.03
N TYR A 437 -19.70 -35.94 0.52
CA TYR A 437 -20.59 -34.98 -0.14
C TYR A 437 -21.21 -35.55 -1.43
N ASP A 438 -20.43 -36.26 -2.23
CA ASP A 438 -20.94 -36.97 -3.42
C ASP A 438 -22.02 -38.00 -3.06
N GLN A 439 -21.82 -38.74 -1.98
CA GLN A 439 -22.75 -39.77 -1.56
C GLN A 439 -23.98 -39.18 -0.85
N LYS A 440 -23.82 -38.12 -0.09
CA LYS A 440 -24.90 -37.40 0.57
C LYS A 440 -25.89 -36.82 -0.44
N SER A 441 -25.43 -36.35 -1.59
CA SER A 441 -26.28 -35.88 -2.69
C SER A 441 -27.13 -37.00 -3.32
N LYS A 442 -26.63 -38.25 -3.28
CA LYS A 442 -27.28 -39.40 -3.90
C LYS A 442 -28.13 -40.25 -2.93
N SER A 443 -27.68 -40.38 -1.70
CA SER A 443 -28.34 -41.21 -0.67
C SER A 443 -27.99 -40.74 0.74
N PRO A 444 -28.82 -39.87 1.37
CA PRO A 444 -28.56 -39.35 2.70
C PRO A 444 -28.41 -40.40 3.80
N ILE A 445 -29.11 -41.57 3.66
CA ILE A 445 -29.07 -42.66 4.68
C ILE A 445 -27.71 -43.37 4.65
N SER A 446 -27.17 -43.65 3.47
CA SER A 446 -25.88 -44.36 3.34
C SER A 446 -24.69 -43.45 3.68
N SER A 447 -24.83 -42.14 3.60
CA SER A 447 -23.79 -41.18 3.97
C SER A 447 -23.56 -41.06 5.49
N MET A 448 -24.51 -41.47 6.32
CA MET A 448 -24.37 -41.41 7.79
C MET A 448 -23.24 -42.30 8.33
N ALA A 449 -23.02 -43.45 7.72
CA ALA A 449 -21.92 -44.35 8.12
C ALA A 449 -20.55 -43.72 7.78
N GLN A 450 -20.45 -43.08 6.62
CA GLN A 450 -19.23 -42.35 6.20
C GLN A 450 -18.97 -41.13 7.09
N PHE A 451 -20.01 -40.41 7.46
CA PHE A 451 -19.87 -39.29 8.36
C PHE A 451 -19.28 -39.70 9.73
N ARG A 452 -19.75 -40.83 10.30
CA ARG A 452 -19.19 -41.37 11.54
C ARG A 452 -17.72 -41.76 11.42
N ASP A 453 -17.34 -42.39 10.29
CA ASP A 453 -15.92 -42.69 10.01
C ASP A 453 -15.07 -41.43 9.92
N LEU A 454 -15.55 -40.41 9.22
CA LEU A 454 -14.86 -39.10 9.12
C LEU A 454 -14.68 -38.44 10.49
N VAL A 455 -15.74 -38.43 11.34
CA VAL A 455 -15.66 -37.89 12.70
C VAL A 455 -14.60 -38.62 13.53
N LEU A 456 -14.51 -39.93 13.41
CA LEU A 456 -13.51 -40.74 14.12
C LEU A 456 -12.09 -40.37 13.64
N ARG A 457 -11.88 -40.26 12.33
CA ARG A 457 -10.57 -39.89 11.74
C ARG A 457 -10.14 -38.49 12.13
N ILE A 458 -11.05 -37.50 12.06
CA ILE A 458 -10.79 -36.10 12.46
C ILE A 458 -10.31 -36.06 13.91
N LYS A 459 -10.97 -36.77 14.83
CA LYS A 459 -10.56 -36.87 16.23
C LYS A 459 -9.22 -37.59 16.42
N THR A 460 -9.00 -38.68 15.67
CA THR A 460 -7.74 -39.43 15.74
C THR A 460 -6.56 -38.59 15.28
N LEU A 461 -6.75 -37.74 14.29
CA LEU A 461 -5.74 -36.83 13.76
C LEU A 461 -5.60 -35.51 14.58
N GLY A 462 -6.47 -35.30 15.56
CA GLY A 462 -6.43 -34.13 16.43
C GLY A 462 -6.93 -32.82 15.81
N LEU A 463 -7.51 -32.87 14.60
CA LEU A 463 -7.99 -31.69 13.88
C LEU A 463 -9.15 -30.98 14.59
N ASP A 464 -9.92 -31.70 15.38
CA ASP A 464 -10.96 -31.12 16.25
C ASP A 464 -10.36 -30.18 17.29
N LYS A 465 -9.17 -30.48 17.81
CA LYS A 465 -8.45 -29.62 18.77
C LYS A 465 -7.81 -28.43 18.08
N ASP A 466 -7.21 -28.63 16.93
CA ASP A 466 -6.56 -27.57 16.14
C ASP A 466 -7.58 -26.50 15.73
N LEU A 467 -8.78 -26.92 15.32
CA LEU A 467 -9.88 -26.04 14.94
C LEU A 467 -10.82 -25.64 16.12
N LYS A 468 -10.51 -26.09 17.35
CA LYS A 468 -11.30 -25.82 18.58
C LYS A 468 -12.78 -26.20 18.44
N LEU A 469 -13.06 -27.38 17.86
CA LEU A 469 -14.39 -27.90 17.65
C LEU A 469 -14.80 -28.83 18.81
N ASP A 470 -15.77 -28.40 19.59
CA ASP A 470 -16.33 -29.24 20.69
C ASP A 470 -17.17 -30.41 20.12
N THR A 471 -17.84 -30.16 19.00
CA THR A 471 -18.67 -31.16 18.29
C THR A 471 -18.45 -31.01 16.78
N ILE A 472 -18.23 -32.13 16.12
CA ILE A 472 -18.06 -32.15 14.65
C ILE A 472 -19.44 -32.34 14.01
N THR A 473 -19.86 -31.36 13.25
CA THR A 473 -21.10 -31.36 12.46
C THR A 473 -20.79 -31.46 10.97
N ASP A 474 -21.81 -31.64 10.17
CA ASP A 474 -21.69 -31.61 8.72
C ASP A 474 -21.12 -30.29 8.16
N GLN A 475 -21.49 -29.17 8.78
CA GLN A 475 -20.97 -27.86 8.43
C GLN A 475 -19.46 -27.72 8.71
N ASN A 476 -18.98 -28.33 9.79
CA ASN A 476 -17.55 -28.28 10.12
C ASN A 476 -16.67 -29.12 9.17
N LEU A 477 -17.24 -30.03 8.37
CA LEU A 477 -16.46 -30.75 7.35
C LEU A 477 -15.96 -29.83 6.26
N GLU A 478 -16.68 -28.75 5.96
CA GLU A 478 -16.23 -27.71 5.00
C GLU A 478 -15.06 -26.91 5.59
N ASP A 479 -15.15 -26.50 6.85
CA ASP A 479 -14.06 -25.85 7.57
C ASP A 479 -12.80 -26.73 7.62
N ILE A 480 -12.99 -28.03 7.84
CA ILE A 480 -11.89 -29.01 7.87
C ILE A 480 -11.28 -29.20 6.48
N ASP A 481 -12.11 -29.27 5.43
CA ASP A 481 -11.61 -29.38 4.05
C ASP A 481 -10.82 -28.11 3.64
N ASP A 482 -11.29 -26.95 4.05
CA ASP A 482 -10.58 -25.68 3.81
C ASP A 482 -9.27 -25.60 4.63
N TYR A 483 -9.26 -26.06 5.86
CA TYR A 483 -8.03 -26.19 6.66
C TYR A 483 -7.03 -27.18 6.03
N LEU A 484 -7.51 -28.31 5.50
CA LEU A 484 -6.66 -29.25 4.78
C LEU A 484 -6.11 -28.67 3.47
N LYS A 485 -6.89 -27.85 2.77
CA LYS A 485 -6.42 -27.09 1.60
C LYS A 485 -5.35 -26.10 2.02
N GLU A 486 -5.56 -25.37 3.11
CA GLU A 486 -4.58 -24.43 3.65
C GLU A 486 -3.26 -25.13 4.02
N ILE A 487 -3.31 -26.31 4.66
CA ILE A 487 -2.11 -27.13 4.91
C ILE A 487 -1.44 -27.59 3.59
N GLU A 488 -2.22 -27.92 2.56
CA GLU A 488 -1.69 -28.34 1.26
C GLU A 488 -1.08 -27.17 0.48
N GLU A 489 -1.63 -25.97 0.62
CA GLU A 489 -1.20 -24.77 -0.10
C GLU A 489 -0.03 -24.04 0.58
N ASN A 490 0.17 -24.20 1.90
CA ASN A 490 1.02 -23.36 2.72
C ASN A 490 2.40 -23.94 3.09
N LYS A 491 3.08 -24.69 2.21
CA LYS A 491 4.51 -24.93 2.42
C LYS A 491 5.34 -23.96 1.59
N THR A 492 5.92 -23.00 2.29
CA THR A 492 7.07 -22.24 1.81
C THR A 492 8.36 -22.94 2.32
N PRO A 493 8.88 -23.96 1.61
CA PRO A 493 10.02 -24.77 2.11
C PRO A 493 11.27 -23.96 2.35
N PHE A 494 11.36 -22.78 1.75
CA PHE A 494 12.48 -21.84 1.89
C PHE A 494 12.18 -20.65 2.82
N GLY A 495 11.00 -20.63 3.47
CA GLY A 495 10.54 -19.49 4.24
C GLY A 495 10.07 -18.30 3.39
N LEU A 496 9.72 -17.21 4.07
CA LEU A 496 9.28 -15.98 3.41
C LEU A 496 10.47 -15.21 2.81
N HIS A 497 10.21 -14.47 1.73
CA HIS A 497 11.21 -13.58 1.15
C HIS A 497 11.67 -12.52 2.14
N THR A 498 12.94 -12.17 2.11
CA THR A 498 13.53 -11.06 2.86
C THR A 498 13.86 -9.92 1.92
N PHE A 499 13.17 -8.79 2.06
CA PHE A 499 13.37 -7.62 1.20
C PHE A 499 14.83 -7.13 1.24
N GLY A 500 15.41 -6.96 0.07
CA GLY A 500 16.78 -6.53 -0.08
C GLY A 500 17.83 -7.64 0.08
N VAL A 501 17.41 -8.90 0.15
CA VAL A 501 18.32 -10.05 0.23
C VAL A 501 18.02 -11.00 -0.91
N SER A 502 19.00 -11.19 -1.81
CA SER A 502 18.86 -12.19 -2.87
C SER A 502 18.76 -13.59 -2.28
N PRO A 503 17.89 -14.46 -2.85
CA PRO A 503 17.75 -15.84 -2.41
C PRO A 503 19.04 -16.64 -2.53
N ASP A 504 19.16 -17.69 -1.75
CA ASP A 504 20.24 -18.67 -1.90
C ASP A 504 20.08 -19.51 -3.20
N GLU A 505 21.04 -20.39 -3.47
CA GLU A 505 21.08 -21.19 -4.68
C GLU A 505 19.89 -22.16 -4.78
N ALA A 506 19.48 -22.77 -3.67
CA ALA A 506 18.39 -23.74 -3.64
C ALA A 506 17.05 -23.05 -3.92
N TYR A 507 16.79 -21.91 -3.30
CA TYR A 507 15.63 -21.08 -3.54
C TYR A 507 15.62 -20.56 -4.99
N THR A 508 16.75 -20.02 -5.47
CA THR A 508 16.91 -19.52 -6.83
C THR A 508 16.57 -20.59 -7.85
N LYS A 509 17.06 -21.82 -7.64
CA LYS A 509 16.76 -22.96 -8.51
C LYS A 509 15.28 -23.32 -8.49
N ALA A 510 14.68 -23.46 -7.32
CA ALA A 510 13.25 -23.80 -7.19
C ALA A 510 12.35 -22.78 -7.87
N THR A 511 12.60 -21.49 -7.65
CA THR A 511 11.84 -20.39 -8.28
C THR A 511 12.04 -20.38 -9.79
N THR A 512 13.29 -20.58 -10.26
CA THR A 512 13.59 -20.68 -11.69
C THR A 512 12.80 -21.80 -12.36
N GLU A 513 12.81 -23.00 -11.77
CA GLU A 513 12.06 -24.13 -12.32
C GLU A 513 10.55 -23.89 -12.32
N ALA A 514 10.02 -23.26 -11.28
CA ALA A 514 8.61 -22.89 -11.23
C ALA A 514 8.23 -21.95 -12.38
N ILE A 515 9.01 -20.88 -12.61
CA ILE A 515 8.77 -19.90 -13.69
C ILE A 515 8.93 -20.58 -15.07
N VAL A 516 9.98 -21.36 -15.27
CA VAL A 516 10.26 -22.06 -16.54
C VAL A 516 9.17 -23.05 -16.87
N SER A 517 8.61 -23.76 -15.86
CA SER A 517 7.52 -24.72 -16.06
C SER A 517 6.23 -24.09 -16.62
N MET A 518 6.03 -22.80 -16.44
CA MET A 518 4.89 -22.03 -16.96
C MET A 518 5.05 -21.67 -18.45
N GLN A 519 6.28 -21.75 -19.00
CA GLN A 519 6.59 -21.38 -20.39
C GLN A 519 6.43 -22.58 -21.31
N LYS A 520 5.20 -22.81 -21.78
CA LYS A 520 4.87 -23.97 -22.63
C LYS A 520 5.34 -23.82 -24.09
N ASP A 521 5.58 -22.59 -24.53
CA ASP A 521 5.89 -22.28 -25.92
C ASP A 521 7.41 -22.22 -26.20
N LEU A 522 8.24 -22.22 -25.17
CA LEU A 522 9.69 -22.20 -25.31
C LEU A 522 10.26 -23.62 -25.29
N MET A 523 11.16 -23.93 -26.22
CA MET A 523 11.82 -25.24 -26.35
C MET A 523 13.31 -25.11 -26.67
N GLY A 524 14.07 -26.17 -26.34
CA GLY A 524 15.47 -26.28 -26.71
C GLY A 524 16.33 -25.12 -26.21
N LYS A 525 17.07 -24.50 -27.09
CA LYS A 525 18.00 -23.39 -26.76
C LYS A 525 17.31 -22.16 -26.20
N ASP A 526 16.10 -21.84 -26.66
CA ASP A 526 15.37 -20.68 -26.22
C ASP A 526 14.90 -20.85 -24.76
N LEU A 527 14.51 -22.06 -24.39
CA LEU A 527 14.16 -22.40 -23.02
C LEU A 527 15.38 -22.32 -22.08
N GLU A 528 16.54 -22.79 -22.51
CA GLU A 528 17.76 -22.67 -21.71
C GLU A 528 18.21 -21.22 -21.54
N LEU A 529 18.16 -20.41 -22.60
CA LEU A 529 18.45 -18.96 -22.50
C LEU A 529 17.48 -18.25 -21.56
N PHE A 530 16.20 -18.58 -21.62
CA PHE A 530 15.19 -18.06 -20.70
C PHE A 530 15.49 -18.47 -19.27
N ARG A 531 15.81 -19.74 -19.03
CA ARG A 531 16.23 -20.27 -17.73
C ARG A 531 17.40 -19.49 -17.13
N GLU A 532 18.47 -19.32 -17.92
CA GLU A 532 19.67 -18.58 -17.50
C GLU A 532 19.33 -17.12 -17.15
N GLN A 533 18.48 -16.48 -17.95
CA GLN A 533 18.06 -15.10 -17.73
C GLN A 533 17.23 -14.96 -16.44
N VAL A 534 16.27 -15.87 -16.19
CA VAL A 534 15.47 -15.90 -14.95
C VAL A 534 16.37 -16.09 -13.76
N GLN A 535 17.27 -17.09 -13.80
CA GLN A 535 18.21 -17.37 -12.70
C GLN A 535 19.10 -16.16 -12.37
N LYS A 536 19.61 -15.49 -13.41
CA LYS A 536 20.42 -14.28 -13.26
C LYS A 536 19.64 -13.11 -12.66
N ASN A 537 18.36 -12.96 -12.99
CA ASN A 537 17.51 -11.91 -12.45
C ASN A 537 17.20 -12.19 -10.98
N ILE A 538 16.84 -13.42 -10.62
CA ILE A 538 16.59 -13.81 -9.22
C ILE A 538 17.83 -13.57 -8.36
N ALA A 539 19.01 -13.92 -8.84
CA ALA A 539 20.25 -13.74 -8.11
C ALA A 539 20.58 -12.27 -7.77
N LYS A 540 19.98 -11.30 -8.49
CA LYS A 540 20.17 -9.87 -8.25
C LYS A 540 19.00 -9.22 -7.53
N SER A 541 17.86 -9.92 -7.35
CA SER A 541 16.59 -9.32 -6.91
C SER A 541 16.74 -8.47 -5.67
N GLY A 542 17.42 -8.95 -4.61
CA GLY A 542 17.59 -8.20 -3.38
C GLY A 542 18.34 -6.86 -3.55
N LYS A 543 19.35 -6.82 -4.43
CA LYS A 543 20.01 -5.57 -4.76
C LYS A 543 19.07 -4.63 -5.53
N GLU A 544 18.34 -5.14 -6.51
CA GLU A 544 17.43 -4.35 -7.34
C GLU A 544 16.27 -3.79 -6.53
N GLU A 545 15.74 -4.56 -5.56
CA GLU A 545 14.74 -4.11 -4.59
C GLU A 545 15.25 -2.90 -3.77
N LEU A 546 16.44 -3.00 -3.18
CA LEU A 546 17.02 -1.89 -2.42
C LEU A 546 17.38 -0.69 -3.29
N ASP A 547 17.84 -0.92 -4.52
CA ASP A 547 18.12 0.16 -5.48
C ASP A 547 16.82 0.90 -5.86
N ALA A 548 15.72 0.17 -6.11
CA ALA A 548 14.41 0.76 -6.36
C ALA A 548 13.87 1.51 -5.13
N PHE A 549 14.03 0.94 -3.94
CA PHE A 549 13.65 1.56 -2.68
C PHE A 549 14.36 2.90 -2.45
N ILE A 550 15.67 2.94 -2.67
CA ILE A 550 16.43 4.18 -2.51
C ILE A 550 16.07 5.20 -3.61
N ARG A 551 15.80 4.75 -4.85
CA ARG A 551 15.28 5.66 -5.90
C ARG A 551 13.98 6.30 -5.48
N ALA A 552 13.01 5.52 -4.98
CA ALA A 552 11.73 6.04 -4.51
C ALA A 552 11.90 7.05 -3.35
N LEU A 553 12.76 6.75 -2.36
CA LEU A 553 13.12 7.66 -1.27
C LEU A 553 13.88 8.91 -1.73
N ASN A 554 14.38 8.92 -2.95
CA ASN A 554 15.01 10.07 -3.59
C ASN A 554 14.10 10.74 -4.63
N GLY A 555 12.79 10.41 -4.62
CA GLY A 555 11.80 11.02 -5.52
C GLY A 555 12.03 10.71 -7.00
N LYS A 556 12.54 9.49 -7.31
CA LYS A 556 12.91 9.09 -8.68
C LYS A 556 12.19 7.82 -9.08
#